data_a3c2eb528bb209e11d938cf935fc8f53
#
_entry.id   a3c2eb528bb209e11d938cf935fc8f53
#
_cell.length_a   1.000
_cell.length_b   1.000
_cell.length_c   1.000
_cell.angle_alpha   90.00
_cell.angle_beta   90.00
_cell.angle_gamma   90.00
#
_symmetry.space_group_name_H-M   'P 1'
#
loop_
_entity.id
_entity.type
_entity.pdbx_description
1 polymer ?
#
loop_
_entity_poly.entity_id
_entity_poly.type
_entity_poly.pdbx_seq_one_letter_code
_entity_poly.pdbx_strand_id
1 'polypeptide(L)'
;ESAKLTGDGRIVFRTGMTYGNAVIGLLDSRGVCIWSWHIWSVDYDIEATAQTYASGAVFMDRNLGALATDCTQAAAKGLYYQWGRKDPFPYPALATDAYIQAPTVYAAGFEYAESDPRTSGIESPYDVMTLEWATAHPTTYMDGVSFEDWEEWASSLDWLCDHHPNLWGNVT
;
A
#
# COMPACT_ATOMS: atom_id res chain seq x y z
N GLU A 1 19.13 0.67 -10.08
CA GLU A 1 18.32 -0.48 -9.65
C GLU A 1 17.55 -1.01 -10.85
N SER A 2 17.50 -2.30 -11.03
CA SER A 2 16.82 -2.91 -12.19
C SER A 2 16.01 -4.12 -11.74
N ALA A 3 14.77 -4.21 -12.22
CA ALA A 3 13.97 -5.41 -12.15
C ALA A 3 13.81 -6.00 -13.56
N LYS A 4 13.74 -7.32 -13.68
CA LYS A 4 13.61 -8.02 -14.95
C LYS A 4 12.71 -9.24 -14.79
N LEU A 5 11.77 -9.40 -15.70
CA LEU A 5 11.03 -10.65 -15.88
C LEU A 5 11.91 -11.62 -16.69
N THR A 6 12.10 -12.82 -16.18
CA THR A 6 12.84 -13.90 -16.84
C THR A 6 11.90 -14.78 -17.66
N GLY A 7 12.43 -15.53 -18.61
CA GLY A 7 11.63 -16.37 -19.51
C GLY A 7 10.90 -17.54 -18.82
N ASP A 8 11.26 -17.84 -17.56
CA ASP A 8 10.58 -18.84 -16.71
C ASP A 8 9.50 -18.22 -15.78
N GLY A 9 9.16 -16.95 -16.01
CA GLY A 9 8.10 -16.24 -15.27
C GLY A 9 8.54 -15.71 -13.89
N ARG A 10 9.82 -15.67 -13.58
CA ARG A 10 10.33 -15.09 -12.34
C ARG A 10 10.69 -13.62 -12.51
N ILE A 11 10.52 -12.85 -11.44
CA ILE A 11 11.02 -11.50 -11.36
C ILE A 11 12.33 -11.53 -10.60
N VAL A 12 13.38 -11.07 -11.25
CA VAL A 12 14.71 -10.88 -10.65
C VAL A 12 14.96 -9.39 -10.53
N PHE A 13 15.30 -8.96 -9.34
CA PHE A 13 15.64 -7.55 -9.09
C PHE A 13 16.94 -7.47 -8.27
N ARG A 14 17.56 -6.31 -8.35
CA ARG A 14 18.75 -6.00 -7.57
C ARG A 14 18.42 -4.85 -6.62
N THR A 15 18.59 -5.08 -5.34
CA THR A 15 18.55 -4.01 -4.34
C THR A 15 19.81 -3.17 -4.42
N GLY A 16 19.71 -1.89 -4.04
CA GLY A 16 20.88 -1.03 -3.82
C GLY A 16 21.65 -1.44 -2.56
N MET A 17 22.65 -0.64 -2.20
CA MET A 17 23.43 -0.82 -0.98
C MET A 17 22.74 -0.21 0.26
N THR A 18 21.61 0.43 0.09
CA THR A 18 20.84 1.07 1.16
C THR A 18 19.58 0.26 1.44
N TYR A 19 19.23 0.15 2.72
CA TYR A 19 17.97 -0.43 3.15
C TYR A 19 16.82 0.53 2.87
N GLY A 20 15.63 0.00 2.65
CA GLY A 20 14.48 0.86 2.31
C GLY A 20 13.32 0.09 1.73
N ASN A 21 12.38 0.85 1.21
CA ASN A 21 11.15 0.35 0.62
C ASN A 21 11.06 0.70 -0.87
N ALA A 22 10.55 -0.24 -1.65
CA ALA A 22 10.28 -0.03 -3.07
C ALA A 22 9.00 -0.73 -3.52
N VAL A 23 8.35 -0.21 -4.55
CA VAL A 23 7.30 -0.91 -5.29
C VAL A 23 7.83 -1.29 -6.66
N ILE A 24 7.68 -2.56 -7.02
CA ILE A 24 8.01 -3.08 -8.35
C ILE A 24 6.71 -3.50 -9.02
N GLY A 25 6.46 -3.00 -10.23
CA GLY A 25 5.29 -3.35 -11.04
C GLY A 25 5.64 -4.21 -12.24
N LEU A 26 4.76 -5.14 -12.58
CA LEU A 26 4.74 -5.86 -13.84
C LEU A 26 3.75 -5.17 -14.78
N LEU A 27 4.23 -4.69 -15.91
CA LEU A 27 3.41 -3.97 -16.89
C LEU A 27 3.07 -4.86 -18.09
N ASP A 28 1.88 -4.66 -18.65
CA ASP A 28 1.51 -5.26 -19.93
C ASP A 28 2.17 -4.50 -21.11
N SER A 29 1.92 -4.95 -22.33
CA SER A 29 2.48 -4.34 -23.55
C SER A 29 1.99 -2.90 -23.81
N ARG A 30 0.95 -2.45 -23.12
CA ARG A 30 0.39 -1.09 -23.17
C ARG A 30 0.91 -0.19 -22.06
N GLY A 31 1.74 -0.74 -21.15
CA GLY A 31 2.26 -0.03 -20.00
C GLY A 31 1.32 0.00 -18.79
N VAL A 32 0.24 -0.78 -18.81
CA VAL A 32 -0.70 -0.90 -17.69
C VAL A 32 -0.13 -1.89 -16.67
N CYS A 33 -0.13 -1.52 -15.39
CA CYS A 33 0.31 -2.40 -14.32
C CYS A 33 -0.72 -3.54 -14.14
N ILE A 34 -0.24 -4.78 -14.26
CA ILE A 34 -1.06 -5.99 -14.05
C ILE A 34 -0.82 -6.64 -12.70
N TRP A 35 0.29 -6.31 -12.05
CA TRP A 35 0.59 -6.69 -10.67
C TRP A 35 1.75 -5.88 -10.12
N SER A 36 1.84 -5.75 -8.79
CA SER A 36 2.92 -5.07 -8.09
C SER A 36 3.34 -5.81 -6.82
N TRP A 37 4.55 -5.54 -6.37
CA TRP A 37 5.12 -6.09 -5.14
C TRP A 37 5.76 -4.96 -4.33
N HIS A 38 5.51 -4.97 -3.02
CA HIS A 38 6.30 -4.22 -2.07
C HIS A 38 7.59 -4.98 -1.75
N ILE A 39 8.72 -4.35 -1.96
CA ILE A 39 10.05 -4.84 -1.59
C ILE A 39 10.52 -4.06 -0.38
N TRP A 40 10.71 -4.76 0.71
CA TRP A 40 11.21 -4.19 1.96
C TRP A 40 12.60 -4.78 2.25
N SER A 41 13.65 -3.97 2.01
CA SER A 41 15.05 -4.34 2.20
C SER A 41 15.52 -3.85 3.57
N VAL A 42 15.98 -4.78 4.40
CA VAL A 42 16.38 -4.54 5.79
C VAL A 42 17.68 -5.28 6.11
N ASP A 43 18.33 -4.92 7.20
CA ASP A 43 19.57 -5.52 7.71
C ASP A 43 19.35 -6.45 8.90
N TYR A 44 18.14 -6.89 9.12
CA TYR A 44 17.78 -7.78 10.22
C TYR A 44 16.97 -8.97 9.73
N ASP A 45 16.96 -10.02 10.53
CA ASP A 45 16.17 -11.23 10.30
C ASP A 45 14.79 -11.05 10.98
N ILE A 46 13.74 -10.92 10.16
CA ILE A 46 12.36 -10.68 10.61
C ILE A 46 11.87 -11.83 11.51
N GLU A 47 12.23 -13.06 11.20
CA GLU A 47 11.81 -14.23 11.98
C GLU A 47 12.54 -14.28 13.32
N ALA A 48 13.85 -13.98 13.34
CA ALA A 48 14.66 -13.98 14.55
C ALA A 48 14.28 -12.85 15.53
N THR A 49 13.74 -11.74 15.03
CA THR A 49 13.32 -10.59 15.86
C THR A 49 11.86 -10.62 16.25
N ALA A 50 11.07 -11.58 15.73
CA ALA A 50 9.65 -11.70 16.02
C ALA A 50 9.37 -11.89 17.51
N GLN A 51 8.31 -11.23 17.99
CA GLN A 51 7.88 -11.25 19.39
C GLN A 51 6.76 -12.28 19.58
N THR A 52 6.99 -13.27 20.42
CA THR A 52 5.97 -14.26 20.79
C THR A 52 5.34 -13.88 22.13
N TYR A 53 4.03 -13.72 22.14
CA TYR A 53 3.25 -13.38 23.32
C TYR A 53 2.73 -14.62 24.05
N ALA A 54 2.32 -14.45 25.30
CA ALA A 54 1.78 -15.55 26.13
C ALA A 54 0.54 -16.23 25.53
N SER A 55 -0.20 -15.53 24.67
CA SER A 55 -1.34 -16.07 23.91
C SER A 55 -0.92 -17.03 22.79
N GLY A 56 0.37 -17.13 22.47
CA GLY A 56 0.89 -17.81 21.31
C GLY A 56 0.91 -16.98 20.01
N ALA A 57 0.39 -15.75 20.06
CA ALA A 57 0.46 -14.84 18.91
C ALA A 57 1.89 -14.38 18.65
N VAL A 58 2.27 -14.31 17.38
CA VAL A 58 3.60 -13.88 16.93
C VAL A 58 3.44 -12.61 16.11
N PHE A 59 4.18 -11.56 16.49
CA PHE A 59 4.19 -10.28 15.79
C PHE A 59 5.61 -9.90 15.38
N MET A 60 5.75 -9.15 14.32
CA MET A 60 7.00 -8.46 14.02
C MET A 60 7.33 -7.46 15.14
N ASP A 61 8.60 -7.19 15.35
CA ASP A 61 9.09 -6.22 16.35
C ASP A 61 8.87 -4.76 15.92
N ARG A 62 8.40 -4.54 14.71
CA ARG A 62 8.20 -3.22 14.09
C ARG A 62 7.05 -3.23 13.10
N ASN A 63 6.59 -2.02 12.71
CA ASN A 63 5.58 -1.84 11.68
C ASN A 63 6.11 -2.27 10.30
N LEU A 64 5.23 -2.73 9.44
CA LEU A 64 5.56 -3.12 8.07
C LEU A 64 6.17 -1.91 7.32
N GLY A 65 7.31 -2.10 6.71
CA GLY A 65 8.08 -1.05 6.04
C GLY A 65 8.98 -0.20 6.95
N ALA A 66 8.96 -0.40 8.28
CA ALA A 66 9.82 0.34 9.20
C ALA A 66 11.29 -0.09 9.08
N LEU A 67 12.19 0.89 9.15
CA LEU A 67 13.63 0.68 9.07
C LEU A 67 14.33 0.77 10.45
N ALA A 68 13.55 1.03 11.51
CA ALA A 68 14.03 1.10 12.89
C ALA A 68 12.94 0.61 13.85
N THR A 69 13.35 0.27 15.08
CA THR A 69 12.44 -0.08 16.19
C THR A 69 12.27 1.05 17.21
N ASP A 70 13.18 2.01 17.21
CA ASP A 70 13.12 3.17 18.11
C ASP A 70 11.99 4.12 17.69
N CYS A 71 10.91 4.12 18.45
CA CYS A 71 9.69 4.90 18.16
C CYS A 71 9.90 6.44 18.14
N THR A 72 11.06 6.93 18.58
CA THR A 72 11.42 8.34 18.48
C THR A 72 11.91 8.72 17.08
N GLN A 73 12.21 7.73 16.25
CA GLN A 73 12.70 7.94 14.89
C GLN A 73 11.55 7.85 13.87
N ALA A 74 11.56 8.71 12.84
CA ALA A 74 10.63 8.64 11.74
C ALA A 74 10.68 7.27 11.02
N ALA A 75 11.86 6.68 10.93
CA ALA A 75 12.11 5.37 10.33
C ALA A 75 11.36 4.20 11.03
N ALA A 76 10.90 4.37 12.28
CA ALA A 76 10.14 3.37 13.01
C ALA A 76 8.63 3.39 12.71
N LYS A 77 8.14 4.42 12.03
CA LYS A 77 6.70 4.59 11.79
C LYS A 77 6.13 3.54 10.84
N GLY A 78 6.94 2.99 9.94
CA GLY A 78 6.50 2.08 8.90
C GLY A 78 5.79 2.81 7.76
N LEU A 79 5.06 2.06 6.95
CA LEU A 79 4.32 2.58 5.81
C LEU A 79 2.81 2.51 6.07
N TYR A 80 2.06 3.29 5.31
CA TYR A 80 0.61 3.28 5.34
C TYR A 80 0.08 2.32 4.28
N TYR A 81 -1.02 1.66 4.59
CA TYR A 81 -1.74 0.80 3.67
C TYR A 81 -3.20 1.22 3.67
N GLN A 82 -3.73 1.43 2.49
CA GLN A 82 -5.16 1.62 2.36
C GLN A 82 -5.87 0.28 2.57
N TRP A 83 -6.96 0.28 3.35
CA TRP A 83 -7.74 -0.93 3.57
C TRP A 83 -8.07 -1.62 2.24
N GLY A 84 -7.85 -2.92 2.17
CA GLY A 84 -8.08 -3.68 0.96
C GLY A 84 -6.97 -3.63 -0.10
N ARG A 85 -5.89 -2.92 0.15
CA ARG A 85 -4.77 -2.81 -0.80
C ARG A 85 -3.50 -3.40 -0.22
N LYS A 86 -2.71 -4.01 -1.10
CA LYS A 86 -1.43 -4.64 -0.77
C LYS A 86 -0.23 -3.69 -0.90
N ASP A 87 -0.41 -2.58 -1.60
CA ASP A 87 0.67 -1.66 -1.92
C ASP A 87 0.81 -0.58 -0.85
N PRO A 88 2.04 -0.22 -0.46
CA PRO A 88 2.31 0.76 0.56
C PRO A 88 2.25 2.20 0.04
N PHE A 89 1.89 3.10 0.95
CA PHE A 89 1.94 4.54 0.73
C PHE A 89 2.91 5.19 1.72
N PRO A 90 3.72 6.19 1.28
CA PRO A 90 4.66 6.90 2.15
C PRO A 90 3.96 7.87 3.10
N TYR A 91 2.71 8.22 2.83
CA TYR A 91 1.90 9.14 3.63
C TYR A 91 0.41 8.78 3.49
N PRO A 92 -0.43 9.11 4.47
CA PRO A 92 -1.87 9.02 4.32
C PRO A 92 -2.37 10.14 3.38
N ALA A 93 -3.40 9.86 2.60
CA ALA A 93 -3.93 10.74 1.55
C ALA A 93 -4.25 12.17 2.00
N LEU A 94 -4.62 12.37 3.25
CA LEU A 94 -5.01 13.67 3.80
C LEU A 94 -3.96 14.28 4.74
N ALA A 95 -2.72 13.77 4.74
CA ALA A 95 -1.69 14.29 5.63
C ALA A 95 -1.14 15.63 5.14
N THR A 96 -1.76 16.70 5.57
CA THR A 96 -1.21 18.05 5.45
C THR A 96 -0.15 18.36 6.53
N ASP A 97 0.03 17.48 7.51
CA ASP A 97 0.87 17.70 8.66
C ASP A 97 2.30 17.22 8.44
N ALA A 98 3.24 18.15 8.57
CA ALA A 98 4.69 17.89 8.54
C ALA A 98 5.19 16.88 9.62
N TYR A 99 4.32 16.46 10.53
CA TYR A 99 4.63 15.50 11.60
C TYR A 99 4.49 14.04 11.19
N ILE A 100 3.87 13.76 10.04
CA ILE A 100 3.67 12.39 9.56
C ILE A 100 4.75 12.08 8.52
N GLN A 101 5.94 11.78 9.01
CA GLN A 101 7.03 11.31 8.15
C GLN A 101 7.05 9.79 8.18
N ALA A 102 6.65 9.16 7.10
CA ALA A 102 6.88 7.75 6.83
C ALA A 102 8.23 7.56 6.11
N PRO A 103 8.82 6.37 6.13
CA PRO A 103 9.95 6.05 5.28
C PRO A 103 9.61 6.28 3.80
N THR A 104 10.57 6.77 3.04
CA THR A 104 10.42 6.95 1.60
C THR A 104 10.23 5.61 0.90
N VAL A 105 9.31 5.56 -0.06
CA VAL A 105 9.11 4.41 -0.95
C VAL A 105 9.63 4.77 -2.34
N TYR A 106 10.55 3.97 -2.85
CA TYR A 106 11.03 4.11 -4.21
C TYR A 106 10.10 3.38 -5.19
N ALA A 107 9.61 4.10 -6.19
CA ALA A 107 8.68 3.57 -7.16
C ALA A 107 9.02 4.11 -8.57
N ALA A 108 10.14 3.65 -9.16
CA ALA A 108 10.58 4.11 -10.48
C ALA A 108 9.54 3.80 -11.56
N GLY A 109 9.10 4.82 -12.28
CA GLY A 109 8.06 4.72 -13.29
C GLY A 109 6.63 4.81 -12.76
N PHE A 110 6.45 4.94 -11.45
CA PHE A 110 5.18 5.27 -10.81
C PHE A 110 5.33 6.53 -9.99
N GLU A 111 4.34 7.39 -10.03
CA GLU A 111 4.25 8.55 -9.16
C GLU A 111 3.18 8.32 -8.10
N TYR A 112 3.47 8.72 -6.85
CA TYR A 112 2.45 8.71 -5.82
C TYR A 112 1.47 9.84 -6.06
N ALA A 113 0.20 9.48 -6.16
CA ALA A 113 -0.88 10.40 -6.44
C ALA A 113 -2.11 10.07 -5.57
N GLU A 114 -2.98 11.04 -5.43
CA GLU A 114 -4.32 10.86 -4.92
C GLU A 114 -5.30 10.90 -6.10
N SER A 115 -6.25 9.99 -6.13
CA SER A 115 -7.35 10.02 -7.08
C SER A 115 -8.60 10.44 -6.32
N ASP A 116 -9.15 11.59 -6.71
CA ASP A 116 -10.49 11.99 -6.33
C ASP A 116 -11.43 11.71 -7.51
N PRO A 117 -12.21 10.64 -7.46
CA PRO A 117 -13.14 10.30 -8.54
C PRO A 117 -14.20 11.41 -8.79
N ARG A 118 -14.47 12.28 -7.81
CA ARG A 118 -15.39 13.41 -7.95
C ARG A 118 -14.89 14.46 -8.93
N THR A 119 -13.56 14.64 -9.04
CA THR A 119 -12.95 15.62 -9.97
C THR A 119 -12.87 15.11 -11.39
N SER A 120 -13.01 13.82 -11.62
CA SER A 120 -12.93 13.20 -12.94
C SER A 120 -14.27 13.12 -13.70
N GLY A 121 -15.33 13.70 -13.16
CA GLY A 121 -16.67 13.71 -13.80
C GLY A 121 -17.35 12.34 -13.81
N ILE A 122 -16.94 11.45 -12.93
CA ILE A 122 -17.51 10.10 -12.79
C ILE A 122 -18.73 10.22 -11.88
N GLU A 123 -19.89 9.80 -12.36
CA GLU A 123 -21.17 9.92 -11.65
C GLU A 123 -21.22 9.05 -10.38
N SER A 124 -20.43 7.96 -10.34
CA SER A 124 -20.32 7.10 -9.17
C SER A 124 -18.86 6.72 -8.92
N PRO A 125 -18.26 7.06 -7.78
CA PRO A 125 -16.92 6.61 -7.42
C PRO A 125 -16.79 5.09 -7.39
N TYR A 126 -17.87 4.34 -7.12
CA TYR A 126 -17.89 2.89 -7.06
C TYR A 126 -17.61 2.20 -8.39
N ASP A 127 -18.03 2.80 -9.51
CA ASP A 127 -17.82 2.21 -10.83
C ASP A 127 -16.32 2.16 -11.21
N VAL A 128 -15.50 2.96 -10.54
CA VAL A 128 -14.06 3.06 -10.79
C VAL A 128 -13.23 2.35 -9.71
N MET A 129 -13.74 2.29 -8.49
CA MET A 129 -13.07 1.68 -7.35
C MET A 129 -13.14 0.15 -7.40
N THR A 130 -12.49 -0.45 -8.39
CA THR A 130 -12.41 -1.90 -8.57
C THR A 130 -11.05 -2.44 -8.21
N LEU A 131 -10.95 -3.76 -7.97
CA LEU A 131 -9.66 -4.45 -7.79
C LEU A 131 -8.76 -4.29 -9.01
N GLU A 132 -9.32 -4.29 -10.20
CA GLU A 132 -8.61 -4.07 -11.47
C GLU A 132 -8.00 -2.68 -11.49
N TRP A 133 -8.78 -1.67 -11.12
CA TRP A 133 -8.29 -0.30 -11.06
C TRP A 133 -7.17 -0.15 -10.02
N ALA A 134 -7.37 -0.66 -8.80
CA ALA A 134 -6.37 -0.63 -7.73
C ALA A 134 -5.07 -1.35 -8.13
N THR A 135 -5.17 -2.45 -8.85
CA THR A 135 -4.03 -3.21 -9.37
C THR A 135 -3.28 -2.43 -10.44
N ALA A 136 -4.00 -1.74 -11.33
CA ALA A 136 -3.41 -0.92 -12.39
C ALA A 136 -2.74 0.35 -11.85
N HIS A 137 -3.16 0.82 -10.66
CA HIS A 137 -2.68 2.07 -10.04
C HIS A 137 -2.09 1.82 -8.65
N PRO A 138 -0.98 1.08 -8.51
CA PRO A 138 -0.46 0.62 -7.22
C PRO A 138 -0.02 1.76 -6.29
N THR A 139 0.30 2.93 -6.84
CA THR A 139 0.79 4.10 -6.10
C THR A 139 -0.23 5.25 -6.03
N THR A 140 -1.45 5.04 -6.52
CA THR A 140 -2.51 6.05 -6.44
C THR A 140 -3.46 5.70 -5.29
N TYR A 141 -3.54 6.59 -4.29
CA TYR A 141 -4.47 6.46 -3.18
C TYR A 141 -5.89 6.79 -3.66
N MET A 142 -6.87 6.01 -3.20
CA MET A 142 -8.27 6.24 -3.55
C MET A 142 -8.90 7.14 -2.47
N ASP A 143 -9.09 8.41 -2.80
CA ASP A 143 -9.85 9.34 -1.97
C ASP A 143 -11.30 9.33 -2.46
N GLY A 144 -12.19 8.74 -1.70
CA GLY A 144 -13.53 8.43 -2.19
C GLY A 144 -14.70 8.89 -1.34
N VAL A 145 -14.46 9.57 -0.21
CA VAL A 145 -15.56 9.93 0.69
C VAL A 145 -15.65 11.45 0.83
N SER A 146 -16.72 12.04 0.30
CA SER A 146 -17.09 13.41 0.59
C SER A 146 -17.68 13.49 2.00
N PHE A 147 -17.23 14.48 2.79
CA PHE A 147 -17.80 14.77 4.11
C PHE A 147 -19.28 15.22 4.04
N GLU A 148 -19.76 15.60 2.87
CA GLU A 148 -21.14 16.07 2.67
C GLU A 148 -22.13 14.90 2.64
N ASP A 149 -21.66 13.67 2.29
CA ASP A 149 -22.47 12.46 2.24
C ASP A 149 -22.28 11.55 3.45
N TRP A 150 -21.71 12.08 4.54
CA TRP A 150 -21.31 11.33 5.73
C TRP A 150 -22.43 10.49 6.37
N GLU A 151 -23.67 10.95 6.33
CA GLU A 151 -24.79 10.25 6.99
C GLU A 151 -25.19 8.95 6.27
N GLU A 152 -25.03 8.90 4.96
CA GLU A 152 -25.38 7.72 4.15
C GLU A 152 -24.22 6.71 4.04
N TRP A 153 -22.99 7.20 4.18
CA TRP A 153 -21.74 6.48 3.87
C TRP A 153 -20.88 6.10 5.07
N ALA A 154 -21.22 6.59 6.26
CA ALA A 154 -20.47 6.36 7.49
C ALA A 154 -20.38 4.88 7.93
N SER A 155 -21.11 3.99 7.28
CA SER A 155 -21.10 2.56 7.60
C SER A 155 -19.93 1.80 6.98
N SER A 156 -19.23 2.35 5.99
CA SER A 156 -18.17 1.63 5.31
C SER A 156 -17.09 2.58 4.79
N LEU A 157 -15.97 2.66 5.50
CA LEU A 157 -14.72 3.19 4.97
C LEU A 157 -14.03 2.20 4.01
N ASP A 158 -14.72 1.11 3.71
CA ASP A 158 -14.28 0.08 2.80
C ASP A 158 -14.72 0.43 1.38
N TRP A 159 -13.80 0.92 0.58
CA TRP A 159 -13.99 1.29 -0.81
C TRP A 159 -14.39 0.12 -1.73
N LEU A 160 -14.25 -1.13 -1.24
CA LEU A 160 -14.62 -2.36 -1.96
C LEU A 160 -15.94 -2.96 -1.51
N CYS A 161 -16.63 -2.41 -0.50
CA CYS A 161 -17.77 -3.07 0.14
C CYS A 161 -18.90 -3.45 -0.82
N ASP A 162 -19.17 -2.63 -1.86
CA ASP A 162 -20.23 -2.88 -2.81
C ASP A 162 -19.87 -3.96 -3.83
N HIS A 163 -18.59 -4.03 -4.20
CA HIS A 163 -18.10 -5.00 -5.19
C HIS A 163 -17.66 -6.33 -4.56
N HIS A 164 -17.12 -6.28 -3.35
CA HIS A 164 -16.54 -7.43 -2.66
C HIS A 164 -16.86 -7.45 -1.17
N PRO A 165 -18.15 -7.53 -0.78
CA PRO A 165 -18.58 -7.37 0.62
C PRO A 165 -18.00 -8.43 1.58
N ASN A 166 -17.49 -9.53 1.05
CA ASN A 166 -16.92 -10.64 1.83
C ASN A 166 -15.40 -10.81 1.62
N LEU A 167 -14.71 -9.82 1.04
CA LEU A 167 -13.28 -9.94 0.73
C LEU A 167 -12.42 -10.23 1.99
N TRP A 168 -12.84 -9.70 3.13
CA TRP A 168 -12.14 -9.80 4.43
C TRP A 168 -12.74 -10.85 5.36
N GLY A 169 -13.61 -11.70 4.85
CA GLY A 169 -14.34 -12.70 5.60
C GLY A 169 -15.73 -12.23 6.07
N ASN A 170 -16.59 -13.19 6.38
CA ASN A 170 -17.89 -12.89 6.97
C ASN A 170 -17.67 -12.42 8.41
N VAL A 171 -17.93 -11.17 8.67
CA VAL A 171 -18.16 -10.69 10.04
C VAL A 171 -19.59 -11.12 10.42
N THR A 172 -19.73 -12.32 11.00
CA THR A 172 -20.98 -12.78 11.60
C THR A 172 -21.08 -12.29 13.03
#